data_2d6f841f11a91452cccfd90f2d46622a
#
_entry.id   2d6f841f11a91452cccfd90f2d46622a
#
_cell.length_a   1.000
_cell.length_b   1.000
_cell.length_c   1.000
_cell.angle_alpha   90.00
_cell.angle_beta   90.00
_cell.angle_gamma   90.00
#
_symmetry.space_group_name_H-M   'P 1'
#
loop_
_entity.id
_entity.type
_entity.pdbx_description
1 polymer ?
#
loop_
_entity_poly.entity_id
_entity_poly.type
_entity_poly.pdbx_seq_one_letter_code
_entity_poly.pdbx_strand_id
1 'polypeptide(L)'
;MPKISWKWSLLLACIVVAGFALMFIVSGRSVESQPSQKMSYQDNIIKQTQDNADYRRVLFTGKNSQLVVMSIPPGGEVGEETHKYTEQTLFFLSGTGKGVLDGRQFSIGPGDVVVVVPGTDHNFWNTGTVPLKIYTVYAPANHLPGLVEATKADADANTADEAIGEMPPK
;
A
#
# COMPACT_ATOMS: atom_id res chain seq x y z
N MET A 1 67.27 39.81 48.49
CA MET A 1 65.96 40.37 48.83
C MET A 1 65.93 41.80 48.31
N PRO A 2 65.10 42.10 47.40
CA PRO A 2 64.52 43.41 47.34
C PRO A 2 63.00 43.36 47.05
N LYS A 3 62.37 44.41 47.48
CA LYS A 3 60.96 44.65 47.70
C LYS A 3 60.22 44.94 46.40
N ILE A 4 59.05 44.37 46.30
CA ILE A 4 58.06 44.63 45.27
C ILE A 4 57.32 45.92 45.60
N SER A 5 57.28 46.90 44.68
CA SER A 5 56.42 48.09 44.78
C SER A 5 55.28 48.01 43.77
N TRP A 6 54.10 48.01 44.33
CA TRP A 6 52.85 48.11 43.55
C TRP A 6 52.61 49.57 43.20
N LYS A 7 52.41 49.82 41.93
CA LYS A 7 51.78 51.07 41.45
C LYS A 7 50.54 50.72 40.64
N TRP A 8 49.42 51.09 41.17
CA TRP A 8 48.11 51.06 40.55
C TRP A 8 48.08 52.10 39.44
N SER A 9 47.69 51.73 38.26
CA SER A 9 47.25 52.62 37.19
C SER A 9 45.87 52.14 36.72
N LEU A 10 44.87 52.87 37.18
CA LEU A 10 43.50 52.80 36.68
C LEU A 10 43.49 53.33 35.24
N LEU A 11 43.24 52.49 34.26
CA LEU A 11 42.84 52.89 32.94
C LEU A 11 41.38 52.44 32.75
N LEU A 12 40.50 53.44 32.78
CA LEU A 12 39.12 53.32 32.34
C LEU A 12 39.11 52.93 30.82
N ALA A 13 38.82 51.72 30.52
CA ALA A 13 38.46 51.36 29.16
C ALA A 13 36.94 51.45 29.01
N CYS A 14 36.49 52.48 28.33
CA CYS A 14 35.10 52.58 27.86
C CYS A 14 34.84 51.48 26.86
N ILE A 15 34.10 50.44 27.26
CA ILE A 15 33.59 49.44 26.36
C ILE A 15 32.34 49.99 25.71
N VAL A 16 32.47 50.43 24.45
CA VAL A 16 31.35 50.71 23.58
C VAL A 16 30.75 49.38 23.16
N VAL A 17 29.65 49.01 23.79
CA VAL A 17 28.86 47.85 23.36
C VAL A 17 28.09 48.27 22.10
N ALA A 18 28.71 48.05 20.94
CA ALA A 18 28.00 48.12 19.67
C ALA A 18 27.09 46.90 19.59
N GLY A 19 25.79 47.08 19.89
CA GLY A 19 24.76 46.06 19.71
C GLY A 19 24.59 45.77 18.23
N PHE A 20 25.19 44.64 17.79
CA PHE A 20 24.82 44.04 16.52
C PHE A 20 23.46 43.36 16.68
N ALA A 21 22.41 44.09 16.38
CA ALA A 21 21.11 43.46 16.16
C ALA A 21 21.20 42.60 14.89
N LEU A 22 21.47 41.31 15.08
CA LEU A 22 21.41 40.34 14.01
C LEU A 22 19.94 40.13 13.66
N MET A 23 19.49 40.91 12.67
CA MET A 23 18.15 40.81 12.09
C MET A 23 18.12 39.49 11.28
N PHE A 24 17.68 38.40 11.91
CA PHE A 24 17.34 37.17 11.18
C PHE A 24 16.18 37.51 10.24
N ILE A 25 16.50 37.80 8.98
CA ILE A 25 15.52 37.74 7.90
C ILE A 25 15.19 36.27 7.73
N VAL A 26 14.13 35.81 8.39
CA VAL A 26 13.49 34.52 8.06
C VAL A 26 12.93 34.73 6.67
N SER A 27 13.73 34.40 5.67
CA SER A 27 13.26 34.27 4.28
C SER A 27 12.24 33.14 4.29
N GLY A 28 10.96 33.53 4.40
CA GLY A 28 9.85 32.61 4.23
C GLY A 28 9.93 32.02 2.82
N ARG A 29 10.71 30.93 2.65
CA ARG A 29 10.57 30.08 1.48
C ARG A 29 9.16 29.53 1.57
N SER A 30 8.28 30.09 0.75
CA SER A 30 7.03 29.43 0.41
C SER A 30 7.40 28.01 0.02
N VAL A 31 6.94 27.01 0.80
CA VAL A 31 7.01 25.62 0.39
C VAL A 31 6.06 25.55 -0.79
N GLU A 32 6.63 25.73 -1.99
CA GLU A 32 5.93 25.50 -3.24
C GLU A 32 5.56 24.03 -3.21
N SER A 33 4.27 23.76 -3.02
CA SER A 33 3.76 22.39 -3.04
C SER A 33 4.09 21.84 -4.43
N GLN A 34 5.07 20.95 -4.48
CA GLN A 34 5.38 20.19 -5.70
C GLN A 34 4.06 19.62 -6.21
N PRO A 35 3.70 19.83 -7.48
CA PRO A 35 2.50 19.24 -8.03
C PRO A 35 2.59 17.72 -7.75
N SER A 36 1.54 17.14 -7.16
CA SER A 36 1.52 15.71 -6.82
C SER A 36 1.85 14.96 -8.09
N GLN A 37 3.00 14.29 -8.10
CA GLN A 37 3.46 13.56 -9.27
C GLN A 37 2.39 12.51 -9.57
N LYS A 38 1.78 12.62 -10.75
CA LYS A 38 0.77 11.67 -11.21
C LYS A 38 1.43 10.29 -11.29
N MET A 39 1.14 9.44 -10.33
CA MET A 39 1.74 8.11 -10.24
C MET A 39 1.02 7.19 -11.21
N SER A 40 1.78 6.60 -12.12
CA SER A 40 1.31 5.57 -13.06
C SER A 40 2.13 4.31 -12.83
N TYR A 41 1.55 3.14 -13.14
CA TYR A 41 2.19 1.83 -13.00
C TYR A 41 2.31 1.17 -14.36
N GLN A 42 3.46 0.53 -14.63
CA GLN A 42 3.71 -0.28 -15.83
C GLN A 42 4.62 -1.44 -15.46
N ASP A 43 4.18 -2.66 -15.71
CA ASP A 43 4.97 -3.88 -15.55
C ASP A 43 4.38 -5.01 -16.41
N ASN A 44 5.05 -6.15 -16.46
CA ASN A 44 4.52 -7.37 -17.08
C ASN A 44 3.66 -8.13 -16.06
N ILE A 45 2.34 -8.00 -16.16
CA ILE A 45 1.41 -8.59 -15.20
C ILE A 45 1.50 -10.12 -15.16
N ILE A 46 1.78 -10.77 -16.28
CA ILE A 46 1.93 -12.24 -16.34
C ILE A 46 3.13 -12.66 -15.49
N LYS A 47 4.28 -11.97 -15.66
CA LYS A 47 5.47 -12.22 -14.86
C LYS A 47 5.24 -11.95 -13.38
N GLN A 48 4.63 -10.81 -13.02
CA GLN A 48 4.32 -10.47 -11.64
C GLN A 48 3.43 -11.53 -10.98
N THR A 49 2.43 -12.04 -11.70
CA THR A 49 1.53 -13.07 -11.21
C THR A 49 2.22 -14.43 -11.07
N GLN A 50 3.04 -14.83 -12.04
CA GLN A 50 3.79 -16.09 -12.00
C GLN A 50 4.79 -16.13 -10.86
N ASP A 51 5.54 -15.05 -10.65
CA ASP A 51 6.60 -14.96 -9.65
C ASP A 51 6.06 -14.73 -8.23
N ASN A 52 4.82 -14.26 -8.08
CA ASN A 52 4.23 -14.00 -6.77
C ASN A 52 4.03 -15.32 -6.00
N ALA A 53 4.62 -15.41 -4.80
CA ALA A 53 4.41 -16.52 -3.86
C ALA A 53 3.43 -16.18 -2.73
N ASP A 54 3.13 -14.89 -2.53
CA ASP A 54 2.26 -14.44 -1.45
C ASP A 54 0.80 -14.76 -1.74
N TYR A 55 0.05 -14.99 -0.70
CA TYR A 55 -1.41 -15.18 -0.80
C TYR A 55 -2.06 -13.97 -1.48
N ARG A 56 -1.71 -12.74 -1.05
CA ARG A 56 -2.18 -11.48 -1.63
C ARG A 56 -1.06 -10.43 -1.64
N ARG A 57 -0.88 -9.76 -2.78
CA ARG A 57 0.06 -8.64 -2.91
C ARG A 57 -0.56 -7.55 -3.75
N VAL A 58 -0.65 -6.35 -3.19
CA VAL A 58 -1.07 -5.14 -3.89
C VAL A 58 0.11 -4.58 -4.69
N LEU A 59 0.00 -4.58 -6.01
CA LEU A 59 1.02 -4.04 -6.91
C LEU A 59 0.87 -2.53 -7.12
N PHE A 60 -0.36 -2.05 -7.20
CA PHE A 60 -0.65 -0.64 -7.44
C PHE A 60 -2.01 -0.25 -6.91
N THR A 61 -2.09 0.93 -6.30
CA THR A 61 -3.35 1.55 -5.90
C THR A 61 -3.48 2.90 -6.58
N GLY A 62 -4.45 3.00 -7.47
CA GLY A 62 -4.83 4.22 -8.17
C GLY A 62 -5.98 4.94 -7.47
N LYS A 63 -6.48 6.02 -8.11
CA LYS A 63 -7.64 6.75 -7.58
C LYS A 63 -8.93 5.92 -7.63
N ASN A 64 -9.13 5.17 -8.70
CA ASN A 64 -10.40 4.50 -9.01
C ASN A 64 -10.26 2.98 -9.11
N SER A 65 -9.06 2.43 -9.03
CA SER A 65 -8.80 1.00 -9.16
C SER A 65 -7.52 0.59 -8.44
N GLN A 66 -7.43 -0.70 -8.16
CA GLN A 66 -6.28 -1.30 -7.51
C GLN A 66 -5.93 -2.61 -8.21
N LEU A 67 -4.63 -2.83 -8.47
CA LEU A 67 -4.11 -4.04 -9.10
C LEU A 67 -3.47 -4.92 -8.04
N VAL A 68 -3.90 -6.18 -7.97
CA VAL A 68 -3.49 -7.15 -6.98
C VAL A 68 -3.13 -8.47 -7.67
N VAL A 69 -2.14 -9.20 -7.14
CA VAL A 69 -1.82 -10.56 -7.53
C VAL A 69 -1.97 -11.50 -6.34
N MET A 70 -2.41 -12.74 -6.61
CA MET A 70 -2.64 -13.75 -5.59
C MET A 70 -2.04 -15.09 -5.98
N SER A 71 -1.67 -15.87 -4.97
CA SER A 71 -1.22 -17.26 -5.12
C SER A 71 -1.91 -18.13 -4.08
N ILE A 72 -2.91 -18.90 -4.51
CA ILE A 72 -3.69 -19.75 -3.64
C ILE A 72 -3.08 -21.17 -3.69
N PRO A 73 -2.58 -21.73 -2.59
CA PRO A 73 -1.97 -23.06 -2.57
C PRO A 73 -3.00 -24.15 -2.88
N PRO A 74 -2.57 -25.35 -3.30
CA PRO A 74 -3.47 -26.51 -3.45
C PRO A 74 -4.32 -26.76 -2.21
N GLY A 75 -5.63 -26.90 -2.40
CA GLY A 75 -6.61 -27.06 -1.31
C GLY A 75 -6.95 -25.78 -0.55
N GLY A 76 -6.31 -24.66 -0.88
CA GLY A 76 -6.61 -23.33 -0.32
C GLY A 76 -7.78 -22.63 -1.05
N GLU A 77 -8.12 -21.48 -0.53
CA GLU A 77 -9.23 -20.65 -1.03
C GLU A 77 -8.93 -19.15 -0.91
N VAL A 78 -9.68 -18.32 -1.63
CA VAL A 78 -9.72 -16.87 -1.43
C VAL A 78 -10.43 -16.54 -0.11
N GLY A 79 -11.49 -17.28 0.22
CA GLY A 79 -12.36 -17.02 1.35
C GLY A 79 -13.73 -16.53 0.88
N GLU A 80 -14.74 -16.72 1.71
CA GLU A 80 -16.07 -16.21 1.44
C GLU A 80 -16.08 -14.69 1.68
N GLU A 81 -16.33 -13.92 0.64
CA GLU A 81 -16.27 -12.46 0.63
C GLU A 81 -17.51 -11.86 -0.03
N THR A 82 -17.90 -10.66 0.44
CA THR A 82 -18.91 -9.81 -0.20
C THR A 82 -18.41 -8.38 -0.20
N HIS A 83 -18.08 -7.85 -1.36
CA HIS A 83 -17.64 -6.45 -1.49
C HIS A 83 -18.83 -5.53 -1.68
N LYS A 84 -19.13 -4.72 -0.68
CA LYS A 84 -20.33 -3.84 -0.68
C LYS A 84 -20.29 -2.76 -1.77
N TYR A 85 -19.11 -2.23 -2.07
CA TYR A 85 -18.94 -1.07 -2.93
C TYR A 85 -17.97 -1.31 -4.10
N THR A 86 -17.31 -2.45 -4.14
CA THR A 86 -16.22 -2.72 -5.07
C THR A 86 -16.62 -3.78 -6.08
N GLU A 87 -16.45 -3.48 -7.36
CA GLU A 87 -16.43 -4.46 -8.43
C GLU A 87 -15.03 -5.08 -8.50
N GLN A 88 -14.96 -6.40 -8.61
CA GLN A 88 -13.71 -7.15 -8.73
C GLN A 88 -13.70 -7.93 -10.04
N THR A 89 -12.65 -7.73 -10.85
CA THR A 89 -12.41 -8.55 -12.04
C THR A 89 -11.19 -9.43 -11.78
N LEU A 90 -11.40 -10.75 -11.77
CA LEU A 90 -10.34 -11.75 -11.56
C LEU A 90 -9.98 -12.42 -12.89
N PHE A 91 -8.68 -12.54 -13.14
CA PHE A 91 -8.12 -13.29 -14.27
C PHE A 91 -7.29 -14.45 -13.73
N PHE A 92 -7.63 -15.67 -14.17
CA PHE A 92 -6.96 -16.89 -13.73
C PHE A 92 -5.84 -17.25 -14.70
N LEU A 93 -4.59 -17.11 -14.24
CA LEU A 93 -3.41 -17.31 -15.10
C LEU A 93 -2.99 -18.77 -15.18
N SER A 94 -2.99 -19.47 -14.05
CA SER A 94 -2.58 -20.88 -13.97
C SER A 94 -3.20 -21.57 -12.77
N GLY A 95 -3.15 -22.89 -12.76
CA GLY A 95 -3.87 -23.73 -11.79
C GLY A 95 -5.31 -24.00 -12.23
N THR A 96 -6.03 -24.79 -11.46
CA THR A 96 -7.43 -25.12 -11.69
C THR A 96 -8.22 -25.06 -10.40
N GLY A 97 -9.48 -24.69 -10.48
CA GLY A 97 -10.28 -24.50 -9.29
C GLY A 97 -11.78 -24.54 -9.56
N LYS A 98 -12.52 -24.08 -8.58
CA LYS A 98 -13.93 -23.80 -8.68
C LYS A 98 -14.23 -22.43 -8.06
N GLY A 99 -15.24 -21.77 -8.57
CA GLY A 99 -15.79 -20.55 -8.01
C GLY A 99 -17.25 -20.72 -7.64
N VAL A 100 -17.74 -19.84 -6.78
CA VAL A 100 -19.16 -19.65 -6.48
C VAL A 100 -19.49 -18.14 -6.55
N LEU A 101 -20.63 -17.82 -7.15
CA LEU A 101 -21.23 -16.49 -7.14
C LEU A 101 -22.70 -16.64 -6.77
N ASP A 102 -23.13 -16.09 -5.63
CA ASP A 102 -24.50 -16.19 -5.11
C ASP A 102 -25.03 -17.64 -5.14
N GLY A 103 -24.22 -18.60 -4.68
CA GLY A 103 -24.53 -20.02 -4.65
C GLY A 103 -24.37 -20.77 -5.99
N ARG A 104 -24.16 -20.07 -7.11
CA ARG A 104 -23.92 -20.71 -8.43
C ARG A 104 -22.45 -21.10 -8.56
N GLN A 105 -22.19 -22.41 -8.57
CA GLN A 105 -20.86 -22.97 -8.74
C GLN A 105 -20.45 -23.12 -10.21
N PHE A 106 -19.15 -23.01 -10.49
CA PHE A 106 -18.54 -23.22 -11.79
C PHE A 106 -17.07 -23.60 -11.66
N SER A 107 -16.53 -24.25 -12.69
CA SER A 107 -15.09 -24.54 -12.77
C SER A 107 -14.33 -23.32 -13.29
N ILE A 108 -13.07 -23.19 -12.86
CA ILE A 108 -12.12 -22.17 -13.32
C ILE A 108 -10.79 -22.79 -13.71
N GLY A 109 -10.16 -22.21 -14.73
CA GLY A 109 -8.88 -22.63 -15.26
C GLY A 109 -8.13 -21.50 -15.96
N PRO A 110 -6.94 -21.77 -16.51
CA PRO A 110 -6.13 -20.76 -17.17
C PRO A 110 -6.85 -20.08 -18.32
N GLY A 111 -6.84 -18.74 -18.32
CA GLY A 111 -7.49 -17.91 -19.32
C GLY A 111 -8.92 -17.48 -18.98
N ASP A 112 -9.50 -18.03 -17.92
CA ASP A 112 -10.82 -17.60 -17.48
C ASP A 112 -10.78 -16.22 -16.83
N VAL A 113 -11.89 -15.51 -16.93
CA VAL A 113 -12.17 -14.24 -16.27
C VAL A 113 -13.49 -14.33 -15.52
N VAL A 114 -13.52 -13.78 -14.31
CA VAL A 114 -14.74 -13.64 -13.52
C VAL A 114 -14.88 -12.18 -13.09
N VAL A 115 -16.07 -11.62 -13.29
CA VAL A 115 -16.44 -10.29 -12.79
C VAL A 115 -17.42 -10.48 -11.64
N VAL A 116 -17.06 -9.98 -10.48
CA VAL A 116 -17.88 -9.96 -9.26
C VAL A 116 -18.40 -8.55 -9.07
N VAL A 117 -19.70 -8.34 -9.24
CA VAL A 117 -20.31 -7.04 -9.02
C VAL A 117 -20.54 -6.79 -7.53
N PRO A 118 -20.62 -5.53 -7.07
CA PRO A 118 -20.85 -5.22 -5.66
C PRO A 118 -22.06 -5.94 -5.08
N GLY A 119 -21.92 -6.48 -3.88
CA GLY A 119 -22.97 -7.20 -3.15
C GLY A 119 -23.09 -8.68 -3.49
N THR A 120 -22.26 -9.21 -4.37
CA THR A 120 -22.25 -10.64 -4.71
C THR A 120 -21.44 -11.44 -3.70
N ASP A 121 -22.06 -12.44 -3.07
CA ASP A 121 -21.35 -13.43 -2.26
C ASP A 121 -20.50 -14.32 -3.15
N HIS A 122 -19.23 -14.44 -2.86
CA HIS A 122 -18.32 -15.20 -3.71
C HIS A 122 -17.18 -15.85 -2.95
N ASN A 123 -16.65 -16.96 -3.54
CA ASN A 123 -15.41 -17.58 -3.12
C ASN A 123 -14.80 -18.35 -4.30
N PHE A 124 -13.47 -18.56 -4.24
CA PHE A 124 -12.71 -19.32 -5.22
C PHE A 124 -11.77 -20.29 -4.52
N TRP A 125 -11.84 -21.57 -4.87
CA TRP A 125 -11.02 -22.65 -4.29
C TRP A 125 -10.03 -23.17 -5.32
N ASN A 126 -8.79 -23.42 -4.90
CA ASN A 126 -7.85 -24.19 -5.68
C ASN A 126 -8.14 -25.70 -5.49
N THR A 127 -8.69 -26.33 -6.50
CA THR A 127 -8.96 -27.80 -6.51
C THR A 127 -7.88 -28.59 -7.26
N GLY A 128 -6.86 -27.90 -7.78
CA GLY A 128 -5.75 -28.51 -8.50
C GLY A 128 -4.59 -28.90 -7.58
N THR A 129 -3.47 -29.27 -8.21
CA THR A 129 -2.25 -29.75 -7.51
C THR A 129 -1.11 -28.73 -7.56
N VAL A 130 -1.30 -27.60 -8.23
CA VAL A 130 -0.37 -26.47 -8.32
C VAL A 130 -1.04 -25.19 -7.83
N PRO A 131 -0.29 -24.14 -7.47
CA PRO A 131 -0.91 -22.88 -7.03
C PRO A 131 -1.86 -22.30 -8.08
N LEU A 132 -3.02 -21.85 -7.64
CA LEU A 132 -3.95 -21.08 -8.46
C LEU A 132 -3.45 -19.63 -8.47
N LYS A 133 -2.99 -19.17 -9.63
CA LYS A 133 -2.40 -17.85 -9.84
C LYS A 133 -3.41 -16.91 -10.44
N ILE A 134 -3.63 -15.79 -9.76
CA ILE A 134 -4.68 -14.82 -10.09
C ILE A 134 -4.05 -13.43 -10.16
N TYR A 135 -4.42 -12.62 -11.15
CA TYR A 135 -4.31 -11.18 -11.04
C TYR A 135 -5.71 -10.59 -11.09
N THR A 136 -5.92 -9.57 -10.30
CA THR A 136 -7.26 -9.01 -10.12
C THR A 136 -7.24 -7.50 -10.05
N VAL A 137 -8.32 -6.88 -10.53
CA VAL A 137 -8.56 -5.45 -10.45
C VAL A 137 -9.78 -5.21 -9.58
N TYR A 138 -9.60 -4.41 -8.54
CA TYR A 138 -10.68 -3.87 -7.71
C TYR A 138 -11.02 -2.45 -8.15
N ALA A 139 -12.28 -2.11 -8.21
CA ALA A 139 -12.77 -0.77 -8.57
C ALA A 139 -13.99 -0.40 -7.71
N PRO A 140 -13.83 0.52 -6.75
CA PRO A 140 -12.60 1.17 -6.27
C PRO A 140 -11.64 0.21 -5.55
N ALA A 141 -10.53 0.76 -5.01
CA ALA A 141 -9.57 0.00 -4.21
C ALA A 141 -10.23 -0.64 -2.98
N ASN A 142 -9.84 -1.89 -2.68
CA ASN A 142 -10.42 -2.69 -1.59
C ASN A 142 -9.41 -3.06 -0.49
N HIS A 143 -8.13 -2.78 -0.70
CA HIS A 143 -7.03 -3.13 0.19
C HIS A 143 -6.13 -1.94 0.49
N LEU A 144 -5.36 -2.04 1.57
CA LEU A 144 -4.32 -1.07 1.91
C LEU A 144 -3.28 -0.95 0.79
N PRO A 145 -2.85 0.27 0.41
CA PRO A 145 -1.83 0.45 -0.61
C PRO A 145 -0.51 -0.24 -0.24
N GLY A 146 0.03 -1.04 -1.17
CA GLY A 146 1.29 -1.76 -0.98
C GLY A 146 1.23 -2.95 -0.02
N LEU A 147 0.04 -3.40 0.34
CA LEU A 147 -0.18 -4.57 1.20
C LEU A 147 0.50 -5.82 0.63
N VAL A 148 1.11 -6.61 1.52
CA VAL A 148 1.62 -7.96 1.24
C VAL A 148 1.21 -8.88 2.37
N GLU A 149 0.50 -9.94 2.05
CA GLU A 149 0.08 -11.00 2.97
C GLU A 149 0.61 -12.33 2.45
N ALA A 150 1.53 -12.93 3.19
CA ALA A 150 2.18 -14.16 2.76
C ALA A 150 1.22 -15.35 2.74
N THR A 151 0.28 -15.39 3.68
CA THR A 151 -0.69 -16.48 3.85
C THR A 151 -2.11 -15.95 3.99
N LYS A 152 -3.10 -16.83 3.78
CA LYS A 152 -4.51 -16.52 4.09
C LYS A 152 -4.71 -16.18 5.57
N ALA A 153 -3.99 -16.86 6.46
CA ALA A 153 -4.08 -16.58 7.88
C ALA A 153 -3.61 -15.16 8.25
N ASP A 154 -2.60 -14.63 7.53
CA ASP A 154 -2.18 -13.22 7.71
C ASP A 154 -3.27 -12.26 7.26
N ALA A 155 -3.95 -12.58 6.14
CA ALA A 155 -5.06 -11.79 5.63
C ALA A 155 -6.26 -11.82 6.60
N ASP A 156 -6.64 -12.99 7.08
CA ASP A 156 -7.77 -13.16 8.02
C ASP A 156 -7.54 -12.45 9.37
N ALA A 157 -6.28 -12.24 9.75
CA ALA A 157 -5.90 -11.52 10.97
C ALA A 157 -5.78 -10.00 10.77
N ASN A 158 -5.84 -9.50 9.53
CA ASN A 158 -5.58 -8.11 9.18
C ASN A 158 -6.86 -7.26 9.19
N THR A 159 -7.37 -6.98 10.39
CA THR A 159 -8.60 -6.18 10.57
C THR A 159 -8.50 -4.75 10.03
N ALA A 160 -7.26 -4.21 9.87
CA ALA A 160 -7.07 -2.88 9.30
C ALA A 160 -7.32 -2.87 7.79
N ASP A 161 -6.98 -3.96 7.09
CA ASP A 161 -7.27 -4.13 5.67
C ASP A 161 -8.77 -4.39 5.44
N GLU A 162 -9.37 -5.25 6.24
CA GLU A 162 -10.80 -5.53 6.21
C GLU A 162 -11.62 -4.24 6.30
N ALA A 163 -11.26 -3.34 7.22
CA ALA A 163 -11.95 -2.06 7.39
C ALA A 163 -11.90 -1.16 6.14
N ILE A 164 -10.88 -1.28 5.27
CA ILE A 164 -10.80 -0.52 4.00
C ILE A 164 -11.88 -0.98 3.03
N GLY A 165 -12.07 -2.29 2.88
CA GLY A 165 -13.08 -2.87 1.99
C GLY A 165 -14.53 -2.48 2.36
N GLU A 166 -14.78 -2.18 3.62
CA GLU A 166 -16.10 -1.77 4.13
C GLU A 166 -16.39 -0.26 3.97
N MET A 167 -15.39 0.54 3.59
CA MET A 167 -15.59 1.98 3.45
C MET A 167 -16.26 2.35 2.12
N PRO A 168 -17.25 3.26 2.12
CA PRO A 168 -17.81 3.78 0.87
C PRO A 168 -16.74 4.55 0.09
N PRO A 169 -16.79 4.50 -1.25
CA PRO A 169 -15.87 5.26 -2.10
C PRO A 169 -16.01 6.77 -1.84
N LYS A 170 -14.88 7.48 -1.89
CA LYS A 170 -14.80 8.95 -1.69
C LYS A 170 -15.13 9.71 -2.97
#